data_d8ac93dee61102549da96836cdb82c7c
#
_entry.id   d8ac93dee61102549da96836cdb82c7c
#
_cell.length_a   1.000
_cell.length_b   1.000
_cell.length_c   1.000
_cell.angle_alpha   90.00
_cell.angle_beta   90.00
_cell.angle_gamma   90.00
#
_symmetry.space_group_name_H-M   'P 1'
#
loop_
_entity.id
_entity.type
_entity.pdbx_description
1 polymer ?
#
loop_
_entity_poly.entity_id
_entity_poly.type
_entity_poly.pdbx_seq_one_letter_code
_entity_poly.pdbx_strand_id
1 'polypeptide(L)'
;MDKKALLSELAIDRDSDASPSSARPLKWLLLIAVVGGVGFAAFTWVLPIEASPVEVRTAVVEELAAAGDSVLDATGYVVARRQATVSSKTTGKVVEVLVEEGMHVEEGQLLAQLDDSITRAQLELSESQLRASRASVDEMMVQLRQAQLDLERTSGLAERKLASQADLDRDTLAVEGLTARLARVEQELNVAERHADVQRQMLADMQIRAPFAGVVVAKAAQPGEMISPVSAGGGFTRTGICTIVDMDSLEVEVDVNEAYINRVFPGQPATVALNAYPDVQIPASVIAIIPTADRNKATVRVRIRILDRDDRVLPDMGVKVRFLDDEPAPPPVAATGVVVPRDAVTETGDEAYVWVVREDRVARRRVVVAGPHGARLRVVAGLAGGERVVSFPSDASGDPGLADGDLVQVVN
;
A
#
# COMPACT_ATOMS: atom_id res chain seq x y z
N MET A 1 15.93 -59.95 41.08
CA MET A 1 17.18 -59.77 41.93
C MET A 1 16.87 -58.61 42.85
N ASP A 2 16.76 -58.94 44.07
CA ASP A 2 16.18 -58.15 45.15
C ASP A 2 17.04 -56.98 45.60
N LYS A 3 16.44 -55.79 45.57
CA LYS A 3 16.98 -54.53 46.10
C LYS A 3 16.74 -54.34 47.62
N LYS A 4 16.43 -55.43 48.34
CA LYS A 4 16.17 -55.41 49.81
C LYS A 4 17.34 -55.83 50.69
N ALA A 5 18.48 -56.16 50.09
CA ALA A 5 19.62 -56.70 50.85
C ALA A 5 20.75 -55.71 51.19
N LEU A 6 20.57 -54.39 50.87
CA LEU A 6 21.64 -53.38 51.05
C LEU A 6 21.34 -52.30 52.09
N LEU A 7 20.26 -52.45 52.87
CA LEU A 7 19.89 -51.44 53.89
C LEU A 7 19.95 -51.92 55.33
N SER A 8 20.64 -53.06 55.59
CA SER A 8 20.74 -53.62 56.92
C SER A 8 22.12 -53.47 57.60
N GLU A 9 23.00 -52.66 57.02
CA GLU A 9 24.38 -52.59 57.48
C GLU A 9 24.86 -51.25 58.06
N LEU A 10 23.95 -50.38 58.52
CA LEU A 10 24.29 -49.10 59.15
C LEU A 10 23.44 -48.85 60.42
N ALA A 11 23.50 -49.75 61.35
CA ALA A 11 23.08 -49.54 62.72
C ALA A 11 24.33 -49.45 63.60
N ILE A 12 24.68 -48.30 64.08
CA ILE A 12 25.71 -48.07 65.08
C ILE A 12 25.01 -47.83 66.41
N ASP A 13 25.24 -48.86 67.26
CA ASP A 13 24.92 -48.94 68.66
C ASP A 13 25.88 -48.06 69.48
N ARG A 14 25.37 -47.35 70.49
CA ARG A 14 26.20 -46.71 71.49
C ARG A 14 25.51 -46.74 72.85
N ASP A 15 25.87 -47.69 73.56
CA ASP A 15 25.61 -47.79 74.99
C ASP A 15 26.68 -47.06 75.85
N SER A 16 26.12 -46.51 76.97
CA SER A 16 26.68 -46.45 78.35
C SER A 16 28.05 -45.72 78.58
N ASP A 17 28.28 -44.93 79.56
CA ASP A 17 28.11 -45.13 81.01
C ASP A 17 28.48 -43.86 81.83
N ALA A 18 27.80 -43.76 82.99
CA ALA A 18 28.22 -43.40 84.30
C ALA A 18 28.62 -42.01 84.79
N SER A 19 27.82 -41.57 85.76
CA SER A 19 28.08 -40.59 86.82
C SER A 19 29.34 -40.84 87.71
N PRO A 20 29.76 -39.94 88.75
CA PRO A 20 28.86 -39.17 89.65
C PRO A 20 29.44 -37.84 90.23
N SER A 21 28.49 -37.13 90.90
CA SER A 21 28.53 -36.27 92.13
C SER A 21 29.53 -35.14 92.30
N SER A 22 29.04 -33.92 92.64
CA SER A 22 29.04 -33.31 93.98
C SER A 22 28.58 -31.85 94.01
N ALA A 23 27.60 -31.63 94.77
CA ALA A 23 27.21 -30.61 95.71
C ALA A 23 27.75 -29.18 95.65
N ARG A 24 26.77 -28.25 95.55
CA ARG A 24 26.69 -26.89 96.11
C ARG A 24 27.64 -25.79 95.59
N PRO A 25 27.07 -24.55 95.23
CA PRO A 25 26.14 -23.77 96.05
C PRO A 25 24.97 -23.10 95.36
N LEU A 26 23.78 -23.40 95.80
CA LEU A 26 22.46 -22.95 95.34
C LEU A 26 22.22 -21.41 95.49
N LYS A 27 23.04 -20.66 96.17
CA LYS A 27 22.86 -19.24 96.45
C LYS A 27 23.40 -18.30 95.32
N TRP A 28 24.35 -18.73 94.55
CA TRP A 28 24.90 -17.96 93.43
C TRP A 28 24.05 -18.09 92.14
N LEU A 29 23.37 -19.20 92.02
CA LEU A 29 22.48 -19.45 90.86
C LEU A 29 21.22 -18.54 90.91
N LEU A 30 20.70 -18.18 92.08
CA LEU A 30 19.53 -17.31 92.21
C LEU A 30 19.88 -15.88 91.87
N LEU A 31 21.06 -15.37 92.14
CA LEU A 31 21.52 -14.03 91.79
C LEU A 31 21.79 -13.88 90.31
N ILE A 32 22.31 -14.90 89.62
CA ILE A 32 22.52 -14.94 88.19
C ILE A 32 21.17 -15.02 87.44
N ALA A 33 20.22 -15.81 88.00
CA ALA A 33 18.86 -15.90 87.36
C ALA A 33 18.09 -14.58 87.41
N VAL A 34 18.24 -13.83 88.54
CA VAL A 34 17.54 -12.51 88.63
C VAL A 34 18.20 -11.45 87.76
N VAL A 35 19.52 -11.40 87.67
CA VAL A 35 20.26 -10.48 86.80
C VAL A 35 20.07 -10.86 85.35
N GLY A 36 20.08 -12.15 85.04
CA GLY A 36 19.80 -12.67 83.69
C GLY A 36 18.34 -12.40 83.25
N GLY A 37 17.37 -12.53 84.16
CA GLY A 37 15.97 -12.27 83.89
C GLY A 37 15.66 -10.78 83.63
N VAL A 38 16.26 -9.89 84.40
CA VAL A 38 16.12 -8.44 84.18
C VAL A 38 16.84 -8.00 82.88
N GLY A 39 18.02 -8.55 82.62
CA GLY A 39 18.75 -8.31 81.32
C GLY A 39 18.00 -8.81 80.10
N PHE A 40 17.36 -9.99 80.22
CA PHE A 40 16.56 -10.57 79.15
C PHE A 40 15.25 -9.79 78.89
N ALA A 41 14.60 -9.34 79.96
CA ALA A 41 13.40 -8.50 79.85
C ALA A 41 13.73 -7.10 79.26
N ALA A 42 14.88 -6.50 79.60
CA ALA A 42 15.33 -5.23 78.96
C ALA A 42 15.77 -5.46 77.50
N PHE A 43 16.36 -6.61 77.19
CA PHE A 43 16.77 -6.93 75.81
C PHE A 43 15.57 -7.19 74.87
N THR A 44 14.51 -7.82 75.39
CA THR A 44 13.28 -8.04 74.58
C THR A 44 12.43 -6.77 74.43
N TRP A 45 12.67 -5.74 75.21
CA TRP A 45 11.94 -4.44 75.13
C TRP A 45 12.64 -3.41 74.25
N VAL A 46 13.87 -3.67 73.80
CA VAL A 46 14.71 -2.77 72.98
C VAL A 46 14.87 -3.26 71.56
N LEU A 47 14.47 -4.52 71.25
CA LEU A 47 14.48 -4.98 69.86
C LEU A 47 13.29 -4.36 69.12
N PRO A 48 13.51 -3.51 68.08
CA PRO A 48 12.44 -3.14 67.19
C PRO A 48 11.90 -4.44 66.54
N ILE A 49 10.58 -4.60 66.59
CA ILE A 49 9.88 -5.65 65.84
C ILE A 49 10.14 -5.31 64.36
N GLU A 50 11.13 -6.00 63.76
CA GLU A 50 11.25 -5.96 62.30
C GLU A 50 9.96 -6.58 61.76
N ALA A 51 9.10 -5.72 61.22
CA ALA A 51 7.90 -6.13 60.52
C ALA A 51 8.34 -7.07 59.38
N SER A 52 7.86 -8.31 59.40
CA SER A 52 8.11 -9.25 58.28
C SER A 52 7.69 -8.59 57.00
N PRO A 53 8.54 -8.59 55.93
CA PRO A 53 8.19 -7.97 54.69
C PRO A 53 6.95 -8.66 54.09
N VAL A 54 5.98 -7.88 53.67
CA VAL A 54 4.78 -8.40 53.01
C VAL A 54 5.12 -8.76 51.58
N GLU A 55 4.83 -10.00 51.17
CA GLU A 55 5.03 -10.45 49.79
C GLU A 55 3.99 -9.75 48.88
N VAL A 56 4.45 -9.02 47.86
CA VAL A 56 3.61 -8.32 46.92
C VAL A 56 4.03 -8.60 45.46
N ARG A 57 3.06 -8.73 44.57
CA ARG A 57 3.32 -8.73 43.13
C ARG A 57 3.39 -7.30 42.64
N THR A 58 4.29 -7.04 41.69
CA THR A 58 4.41 -5.70 41.10
C THR A 58 4.20 -5.73 39.60
N ALA A 59 3.60 -4.65 39.08
CA ALA A 59 3.49 -4.38 37.66
C ALA A 59 4.26 -3.09 37.34
N VAL A 60 4.91 -3.09 36.18
CA VAL A 60 5.59 -1.89 35.66
C VAL A 60 4.56 -1.01 34.97
N VAL A 61 4.60 0.27 35.26
CA VAL A 61 3.75 1.29 34.64
C VAL A 61 4.27 1.58 33.24
N GLU A 62 3.47 1.31 32.21
CA GLU A 62 3.80 1.57 30.82
C GLU A 62 3.32 2.96 30.38
N GLU A 63 4.17 3.72 29.68
CA GLU A 63 3.75 4.96 29.05
C GLU A 63 2.87 4.68 27.84
N LEU A 64 1.74 5.37 27.75
CA LEU A 64 0.93 5.35 26.55
C LEU A 64 1.65 6.20 25.48
N ALA A 65 2.25 5.55 24.49
CA ALA A 65 2.71 6.24 23.29
C ALA A 65 1.49 6.95 22.67
N ALA A 66 1.61 8.25 22.37
CA ALA A 66 0.59 8.99 21.64
C ALA A 66 0.44 8.40 20.23
N ALA A 67 -0.35 7.35 20.08
CA ALA A 67 -0.86 6.94 18.80
C ALA A 67 -1.85 8.03 18.37
N GLY A 68 -1.56 8.76 17.28
CA GLY A 68 -2.54 9.66 16.68
C GLY A 68 -3.83 8.87 16.45
N ASP A 69 -4.96 9.42 16.90
CA ASP A 69 -6.26 8.75 16.77
C ASP A 69 -6.53 8.50 15.29
N SER A 70 -6.45 7.23 14.88
CA SER A 70 -6.91 6.81 13.57
C SER A 70 -8.42 6.86 13.56
N VAL A 71 -8.99 7.67 12.67
CA VAL A 71 -10.45 7.77 12.53
C VAL A 71 -11.03 6.47 12.00
N LEU A 72 -10.29 5.80 11.12
CA LEU A 72 -10.71 4.60 10.44
C LEU A 72 -9.50 3.88 9.82
N ASP A 73 -9.44 2.57 9.98
CA ASP A 73 -8.52 1.70 9.25
C ASP A 73 -9.28 0.94 8.16
N ALA A 74 -8.72 0.89 6.95
CA ALA A 74 -9.26 0.14 5.82
C ALA A 74 -8.16 -0.65 5.12
N THR A 75 -8.55 -1.70 4.41
CA THR A 75 -7.63 -2.51 3.61
C THR A 75 -7.93 -2.33 2.13
N GLY A 76 -6.91 -2.45 1.31
CA GLY A 76 -7.03 -2.29 -0.13
C GLY A 76 -5.81 -2.80 -0.87
N TYR A 77 -5.69 -2.36 -2.12
CA TYR A 77 -4.61 -2.74 -3.01
C TYR A 77 -4.06 -1.52 -3.74
N VAL A 78 -2.78 -1.62 -4.10
CA VAL A 78 -2.14 -0.66 -5.01
C VAL A 78 -2.64 -0.97 -6.42
N VAL A 79 -3.15 0.02 -7.12
CA VAL A 79 -3.60 -0.09 -8.50
C VAL A 79 -2.91 0.97 -9.36
N ALA A 80 -2.66 0.64 -10.61
CA ALA A 80 -2.16 1.64 -11.55
C ALA A 80 -3.34 2.40 -12.17
N ARG A 81 -3.31 3.71 -12.14
CA ARG A 81 -4.29 4.55 -12.82
C ARG A 81 -4.27 4.34 -14.34
N ARG A 82 -3.08 4.13 -14.90
CA ARG A 82 -2.86 3.85 -16.33
C ARG A 82 -2.32 2.45 -16.48
N GLN A 83 -3.20 1.54 -16.87
CA GLN A 83 -2.88 0.17 -17.23
C GLN A 83 -3.57 -0.17 -18.54
N ALA A 84 -2.85 -0.78 -19.47
CA ALA A 84 -3.43 -1.20 -20.74
C ALA A 84 -2.90 -2.58 -21.15
N THR A 85 -3.82 -3.46 -21.50
CA THR A 85 -3.48 -4.65 -22.26
C THR A 85 -3.43 -4.27 -23.74
N VAL A 86 -2.22 -4.22 -24.29
CA VAL A 86 -1.99 -3.86 -25.68
C VAL A 86 -2.37 -5.05 -26.57
N SER A 87 -3.25 -4.80 -27.51
CA SER A 87 -3.72 -5.78 -28.49
C SER A 87 -3.50 -5.30 -29.91
N SER A 88 -3.61 -6.20 -30.87
CA SER A 88 -3.61 -5.85 -32.30
C SER A 88 -4.95 -5.25 -32.70
N LYS A 89 -4.94 -4.29 -33.65
CA LYS A 89 -6.15 -3.80 -34.34
C LYS A 89 -6.62 -4.73 -35.44
N THR A 90 -5.71 -5.57 -35.94
CA THR A 90 -5.95 -6.48 -37.08
C THR A 90 -5.63 -7.91 -36.66
N THR A 91 -6.23 -8.88 -37.37
CA THR A 91 -5.88 -10.29 -37.21
C THR A 91 -4.61 -10.61 -38.00
N GLY A 92 -3.63 -11.23 -37.35
CA GLY A 92 -2.39 -11.60 -37.99
C GLY A 92 -1.57 -12.59 -37.18
N LYS A 93 -0.61 -13.24 -37.82
CA LYS A 93 0.37 -14.10 -37.17
C LYS A 93 1.48 -13.23 -36.60
N VAL A 94 1.85 -13.46 -35.34
CA VAL A 94 3.00 -12.81 -34.72
C VAL A 94 4.29 -13.36 -35.29
N VAL A 95 5.12 -12.50 -35.83
CA VAL A 95 6.46 -12.82 -36.30
C VAL A 95 7.45 -12.74 -35.17
N GLU A 96 7.40 -11.63 -34.41
CA GLU A 96 8.33 -11.34 -33.33
C GLU A 96 7.65 -10.57 -32.21
N VAL A 97 8.09 -10.84 -30.97
CA VAL A 97 7.74 -10.07 -29.77
C VAL A 97 9.03 -9.55 -29.17
N LEU A 98 9.16 -8.23 -29.10
CA LEU A 98 10.40 -7.52 -28.73
C LEU A 98 10.47 -7.15 -27.26
N VAL A 99 9.48 -7.57 -26.45
CA VAL A 99 9.38 -7.22 -25.04
C VAL A 99 9.29 -8.45 -24.17
N GLU A 100 9.81 -8.33 -22.94
CA GLU A 100 9.73 -9.33 -21.89
C GLU A 100 9.12 -8.72 -20.63
N GLU A 101 8.63 -9.58 -19.74
CA GLU A 101 8.08 -9.16 -18.44
C GLU A 101 9.16 -8.47 -17.60
N GLY A 102 8.79 -7.37 -16.95
CA GLY A 102 9.71 -6.52 -16.21
C GLY A 102 10.46 -5.48 -17.04
N MET A 103 10.32 -5.48 -18.37
CA MET A 103 11.01 -4.53 -19.25
C MET A 103 10.31 -3.16 -19.21
N HIS A 104 11.11 -2.07 -19.14
CA HIS A 104 10.62 -0.72 -19.35
C HIS A 104 10.46 -0.44 -20.85
N VAL A 105 9.36 0.20 -21.19
CA VAL A 105 9.03 0.59 -22.57
C VAL A 105 8.68 2.08 -22.62
N GLU A 106 9.06 2.74 -23.71
CA GLU A 106 8.71 4.12 -24.01
C GLU A 106 7.43 4.21 -24.83
N GLU A 107 6.75 5.35 -24.82
CA GLU A 107 5.61 5.61 -25.68
C GLU A 107 6.00 5.49 -27.16
N GLY A 108 5.20 4.76 -27.95
CA GLY A 108 5.49 4.49 -29.36
C GLY A 108 6.53 3.39 -29.63
N GLN A 109 7.19 2.85 -28.60
CA GLN A 109 8.13 1.74 -28.77
C GLN A 109 7.47 0.52 -29.39
N LEU A 110 8.16 -0.14 -30.33
CA LEU A 110 7.68 -1.37 -30.97
C LEU A 110 7.71 -2.53 -29.97
N LEU A 111 6.54 -3.15 -29.76
CA LEU A 111 6.35 -4.26 -28.82
C LEU A 111 6.33 -5.61 -29.55
N ALA A 112 5.65 -5.64 -30.72
CA ALA A 112 5.54 -6.83 -31.52
C ALA A 112 5.31 -6.47 -33.00
N GLN A 113 5.68 -7.40 -33.88
CA GLN A 113 5.50 -7.32 -35.32
C GLN A 113 4.60 -8.47 -35.78
N LEU A 114 3.56 -8.14 -36.52
CA LEU A 114 2.75 -9.12 -37.24
C LEU A 114 3.33 -9.39 -38.65
N ASP A 115 2.93 -10.47 -39.25
CA ASP A 115 3.28 -10.79 -40.65
C ASP A 115 2.64 -9.78 -41.59
N ASP A 116 3.46 -8.92 -42.14
CA ASP A 116 3.07 -7.79 -42.98
C ASP A 116 3.29 -8.07 -44.46
N SER A 117 3.68 -9.30 -44.87
CA SER A 117 4.08 -9.63 -46.21
C SER A 117 3.00 -9.32 -47.27
N ILE A 118 1.75 -9.69 -47.01
CA ILE A 118 0.63 -9.43 -47.90
C ILE A 118 0.29 -7.94 -47.92
N THR A 119 0.25 -7.30 -46.76
CA THR A 119 -0.09 -5.85 -46.63
C THR A 119 0.95 -4.98 -47.33
N ARG A 120 2.22 -5.34 -47.22
CA ARG A 120 3.32 -4.65 -47.89
C ARG A 120 3.21 -4.78 -49.43
N ALA A 121 2.91 -5.96 -49.95
CA ALA A 121 2.68 -6.16 -51.39
C ALA A 121 1.46 -5.34 -51.89
N GLN A 122 0.43 -5.21 -51.05
CA GLN A 122 -0.78 -4.45 -51.38
C GLN A 122 -0.52 -2.95 -51.40
N LEU A 123 0.31 -2.45 -50.48
CA LEU A 123 0.79 -1.07 -50.48
C LEU A 123 1.59 -0.76 -51.75
N GLU A 124 2.54 -1.64 -52.12
CA GLU A 124 3.37 -1.47 -53.32
C GLU A 124 2.51 -1.41 -54.61
N LEU A 125 1.47 -2.23 -54.70
CA LEU A 125 0.51 -2.18 -55.81
C LEU A 125 -0.22 -0.83 -55.83
N SER A 126 -0.73 -0.36 -54.68
CA SER A 126 -1.45 0.93 -54.56
C SER A 126 -0.55 2.12 -54.88
N GLU A 127 0.70 2.10 -54.44
CA GLU A 127 1.68 3.13 -54.80
C GLU A 127 2.04 3.13 -56.29
N SER A 128 2.03 1.96 -56.91
CA SER A 128 2.23 1.86 -58.37
C SER A 128 1.04 2.47 -59.14
N GLN A 129 -0.19 2.23 -58.67
CA GLN A 129 -1.39 2.86 -59.22
C GLN A 129 -1.37 4.36 -59.04
N LEU A 130 -0.94 4.86 -57.86
CA LEU A 130 -0.77 6.28 -57.57
C LEU A 130 0.25 6.94 -58.53
N ARG A 131 1.37 6.29 -58.81
CA ARG A 131 2.36 6.78 -59.77
C ARG A 131 1.80 6.84 -61.18
N ALA A 132 0.99 5.84 -61.60
CA ALA A 132 0.32 5.87 -62.89
C ALA A 132 -0.70 7.01 -62.99
N SER A 133 -1.49 7.26 -61.96
CA SER A 133 -2.43 8.38 -61.93
C SER A 133 -1.73 9.74 -61.99
N ARG A 134 -0.58 9.91 -61.31
CA ARG A 134 0.23 11.14 -61.43
C ARG A 134 0.72 11.37 -62.85
N ALA A 135 1.24 10.31 -63.50
CA ALA A 135 1.69 10.44 -64.89
C ALA A 135 0.54 10.83 -65.84
N SER A 136 -0.70 10.36 -65.58
CA SER A 136 -1.88 10.78 -66.36
C SER A 136 -2.24 12.25 -66.18
N VAL A 137 -2.06 12.80 -64.97
CA VAL A 137 -2.24 14.26 -64.72
C VAL A 137 -1.16 15.03 -65.46
N ASP A 138 0.09 14.61 -65.43
CA ASP A 138 1.22 15.25 -66.10
C ASP A 138 0.99 15.25 -67.62
N GLU A 139 0.54 14.13 -68.20
CA GLU A 139 0.17 14.06 -69.63
C GLU A 139 -0.95 15.05 -69.98
N MET A 140 -2.00 15.10 -69.16
CA MET A 140 -3.14 15.98 -69.39
C MET A 140 -2.74 17.47 -69.26
N MET A 141 -1.84 17.80 -68.35
CA MET A 141 -1.28 19.17 -68.21
C MET A 141 -0.49 19.59 -69.47
N VAL A 142 0.27 18.67 -70.07
CA VAL A 142 0.99 18.96 -71.32
C VAL A 142 0.02 19.17 -72.48
N GLN A 143 -1.05 18.36 -72.58
CA GLN A 143 -2.07 18.51 -73.62
C GLN A 143 -2.83 19.85 -73.43
N LEU A 144 -3.19 20.21 -72.23
CA LEU A 144 -3.83 21.49 -71.95
C LEU A 144 -2.92 22.69 -72.32
N ARG A 145 -1.65 22.62 -71.96
CA ARG A 145 -0.67 23.65 -72.31
C ARG A 145 -0.56 23.82 -73.85
N GLN A 146 -0.51 22.70 -74.57
CA GLN A 146 -0.50 22.75 -76.04
C GLN A 146 -1.75 23.49 -76.58
N ALA A 147 -2.92 23.10 -76.12
CA ALA A 147 -4.18 23.73 -76.55
C ALA A 147 -4.24 25.24 -76.17
N GLN A 148 -3.71 25.63 -75.03
CA GLN A 148 -3.61 27.03 -74.60
C GLN A 148 -2.70 27.85 -75.54
N LEU A 149 -1.54 27.29 -75.97
CA LEU A 149 -0.67 27.93 -76.93
C LEU A 149 -1.29 28.05 -78.32
N ASP A 150 -2.09 27.06 -78.74
CA ASP A 150 -2.82 27.11 -80.00
C ASP A 150 -3.92 28.16 -79.96
N LEU A 151 -4.69 28.25 -78.85
CA LEU A 151 -5.72 29.30 -78.65
C LEU A 151 -5.07 30.69 -78.63
N GLU A 152 -3.95 30.91 -77.90
CA GLU A 152 -3.24 32.20 -77.91
C GLU A 152 -2.81 32.62 -79.33
N ARG A 153 -2.32 31.70 -80.12
CA ARG A 153 -1.93 31.93 -81.51
C ARG A 153 -3.17 32.32 -82.36
N THR A 154 -4.24 31.53 -82.27
CA THR A 154 -5.49 31.78 -83.05
C THR A 154 -6.12 33.07 -82.61
N SER A 155 -6.18 33.40 -81.33
CA SER A 155 -6.66 34.68 -80.80
C SER A 155 -5.89 35.87 -81.38
N GLY A 156 -4.54 35.84 -81.36
CA GLY A 156 -3.71 36.89 -81.96
C GLY A 156 -3.88 37.04 -83.48
N LEU A 157 -4.21 35.98 -84.21
CA LEU A 157 -4.56 36.03 -85.66
C LEU A 157 -5.94 36.56 -85.86
N ALA A 158 -6.93 36.24 -85.03
CA ALA A 158 -8.30 36.70 -85.10
C ALA A 158 -8.39 38.24 -84.87
N GLU A 159 -7.63 38.76 -83.93
CA GLU A 159 -7.49 40.23 -83.68
C GLU A 159 -7.05 40.98 -84.95
N ARG A 160 -6.15 40.33 -85.70
CA ARG A 160 -5.65 40.85 -86.95
C ARG A 160 -6.57 40.52 -88.18
N LYS A 161 -7.72 39.90 -87.94
CA LYS A 161 -8.68 39.43 -88.97
C LYS A 161 -8.09 38.35 -89.93
N LEU A 162 -7.13 37.60 -89.47
CA LEU A 162 -6.42 36.52 -90.21
C LEU A 162 -6.88 35.09 -89.87
N ALA A 163 -7.74 34.96 -88.83
CA ALA A 163 -8.42 33.72 -88.50
C ALA A 163 -9.92 33.92 -88.42
N SER A 164 -10.70 32.86 -88.59
CA SER A 164 -12.15 32.89 -88.52
C SER A 164 -12.66 32.81 -87.07
N GLN A 165 -13.84 33.30 -86.80
CA GLN A 165 -14.49 33.17 -85.50
C GLN A 165 -14.72 31.69 -85.11
N ALA A 166 -15.07 30.87 -86.12
CA ALA A 166 -15.25 29.41 -85.87
C ALA A 166 -13.98 28.68 -85.44
N ASP A 167 -12.81 29.18 -85.88
CA ASP A 167 -11.50 28.62 -85.42
C ASP A 167 -11.22 29.04 -84.00
N LEU A 168 -11.48 30.28 -83.62
CA LEU A 168 -11.36 30.80 -82.28
C LEU A 168 -12.26 30.03 -81.29
N ASP A 169 -13.57 29.89 -81.69
CA ASP A 169 -14.52 29.12 -80.87
C ASP A 169 -14.13 27.69 -80.68
N ARG A 170 -13.58 27.00 -81.71
CA ARG A 170 -13.09 25.64 -81.65
C ARG A 170 -11.94 25.48 -80.65
N ASP A 171 -10.96 26.41 -80.72
CA ASP A 171 -9.77 26.32 -79.79
C ASP A 171 -10.13 26.71 -78.38
N THR A 172 -11.09 27.62 -78.18
CA THR A 172 -11.65 27.94 -76.88
C THR A 172 -12.35 26.74 -76.26
N LEU A 173 -13.24 26.07 -77.01
CA LEU A 173 -13.89 24.82 -76.51
C LEU A 173 -12.92 23.68 -76.29
N ALA A 174 -11.81 23.61 -77.06
CA ALA A 174 -10.78 22.61 -76.82
C ALA A 174 -10.07 22.82 -75.44
N VAL A 175 -9.71 24.05 -75.11
CA VAL A 175 -9.14 24.42 -73.78
C VAL A 175 -10.12 24.13 -72.69
N GLU A 176 -11.39 24.53 -72.80
CA GLU A 176 -12.44 24.25 -71.81
C GLU A 176 -12.63 22.74 -71.60
N GLY A 177 -12.69 22.00 -72.69
CA GLY A 177 -12.83 20.53 -72.66
C GLY A 177 -11.63 19.82 -71.97
N LEU A 178 -10.42 20.28 -72.26
CA LEU A 178 -9.20 19.74 -71.63
C LEU A 178 -9.11 20.16 -70.16
N THR A 179 -9.55 21.38 -69.79
CA THR A 179 -9.60 21.80 -68.41
C THR A 179 -10.56 20.92 -67.59
N ALA A 180 -11.76 20.65 -68.15
CA ALA A 180 -12.71 19.75 -67.50
C ALA A 180 -12.16 18.29 -67.37
N ARG A 181 -11.39 17.81 -68.39
CA ARG A 181 -10.72 16.52 -68.30
C ARG A 181 -9.63 16.48 -67.27
N LEU A 182 -8.80 17.52 -67.16
CA LEU A 182 -7.78 17.65 -66.14
C LEU A 182 -8.41 17.57 -64.76
N ALA A 183 -9.45 18.37 -64.49
CA ALA A 183 -10.16 18.33 -63.19
C ALA A 183 -10.69 16.94 -62.85
N ARG A 184 -11.15 16.14 -63.84
CA ARG A 184 -11.57 14.75 -63.61
C ARG A 184 -10.38 13.86 -63.25
N VAL A 185 -9.25 13.94 -63.98
CA VAL A 185 -8.06 13.10 -63.74
C VAL A 185 -7.39 13.49 -62.42
N GLU A 186 -7.46 14.78 -62.00
CA GLU A 186 -7.01 15.20 -60.64
C GLU A 186 -7.85 14.56 -59.55
N GLN A 187 -9.18 14.41 -59.74
CA GLN A 187 -10.01 13.67 -58.78
C GLN A 187 -9.65 12.18 -58.75
N GLU A 188 -9.33 11.57 -59.88
CA GLU A 188 -8.85 10.19 -59.94
C GLU A 188 -7.51 10.01 -59.21
N LEU A 189 -6.58 10.96 -59.32
CA LEU A 189 -5.36 11.02 -58.54
C LEU A 189 -5.63 11.11 -57.04
N ASN A 190 -6.54 11.99 -56.64
CA ASN A 190 -6.91 12.11 -55.20
C ASN A 190 -7.45 10.79 -54.63
N VAL A 191 -8.32 10.09 -55.40
CA VAL A 191 -8.80 8.75 -54.99
C VAL A 191 -7.64 7.76 -54.84
N ALA A 192 -6.67 7.73 -55.78
CA ALA A 192 -5.51 6.85 -55.73
C ALA A 192 -4.61 7.20 -54.52
N GLU A 193 -4.43 8.47 -54.19
CA GLU A 193 -3.72 8.94 -52.97
C GLU A 193 -4.37 8.39 -51.71
N ARG A 194 -5.69 8.62 -51.56
CA ARG A 194 -6.44 8.13 -50.39
C ARG A 194 -6.38 6.61 -50.28
N HIS A 195 -6.39 5.88 -51.38
CA HIS A 195 -6.26 4.43 -51.36
C HIS A 195 -4.87 4.01 -50.87
N ALA A 196 -3.79 4.65 -51.31
CA ALA A 196 -2.44 4.41 -50.82
C ALA A 196 -2.30 4.73 -49.36
N ASP A 197 -2.92 5.83 -48.87
CA ASP A 197 -2.92 6.21 -47.45
C ASP A 197 -3.57 5.15 -46.55
N VAL A 198 -4.70 4.57 -47.03
CA VAL A 198 -5.36 3.45 -46.31
C VAL A 198 -4.44 2.26 -46.18
N GLN A 199 -3.73 1.90 -47.28
CA GLN A 199 -2.80 0.75 -47.26
C GLN A 199 -1.59 1.01 -46.33
N ARG A 200 -1.08 2.27 -46.29
CA ARG A 200 -0.02 2.64 -45.33
C ARG A 200 -0.48 2.50 -43.90
N GLN A 201 -1.71 2.94 -43.59
CA GLN A 201 -2.27 2.76 -42.26
C GLN A 201 -2.43 1.27 -41.88
N MET A 202 -2.90 0.46 -42.80
CA MET A 202 -3.01 -1.01 -42.59
C MET A 202 -1.63 -1.64 -42.30
N LEU A 203 -0.59 -1.21 -43.01
CA LEU A 203 0.77 -1.65 -42.75
C LEU A 203 1.29 -1.16 -41.37
N ALA A 204 1.01 0.08 -41.04
CA ALA A 204 1.37 0.61 -39.72
C ALA A 204 0.69 -0.15 -38.57
N ASP A 205 -0.57 -0.58 -38.77
CA ASP A 205 -1.33 -1.34 -37.77
C ASP A 205 -0.81 -2.79 -37.56
N MET A 206 0.10 -3.29 -38.44
CA MET A 206 0.85 -4.55 -38.26
C MET A 206 1.99 -4.40 -37.24
N GLN A 207 2.40 -3.19 -36.93
CA GLN A 207 3.38 -2.86 -35.91
C GLN A 207 2.66 -2.47 -34.63
N ILE A 208 2.81 -3.27 -33.61
CA ILE A 208 2.13 -3.02 -32.34
C ILE A 208 3.06 -2.23 -31.42
N ARG A 209 2.64 -1.05 -31.02
CA ARG A 209 3.43 -0.08 -30.27
C ARG A 209 2.81 0.22 -28.90
N ALA A 210 3.65 0.61 -27.96
CA ALA A 210 3.23 1.03 -26.63
C ALA A 210 2.40 2.32 -26.68
N PRO A 211 1.23 2.34 -26.05
CA PRO A 211 0.37 3.54 -26.01
C PRO A 211 0.86 4.61 -25.04
N PHE A 212 1.74 4.27 -24.11
CA PHE A 212 2.40 5.13 -23.15
C PHE A 212 3.64 4.44 -22.59
N ALA A 213 4.51 5.21 -21.93
CA ALA A 213 5.69 4.70 -21.25
C ALA A 213 5.31 3.97 -19.95
N GLY A 214 5.95 2.84 -19.67
CA GLY A 214 5.66 2.05 -18.48
C GLY A 214 6.47 0.76 -18.41
N VAL A 215 6.03 -0.17 -17.54
CA VAL A 215 6.65 -1.48 -17.36
C VAL A 215 5.71 -2.57 -17.85
N VAL A 216 6.25 -3.54 -18.57
CA VAL A 216 5.50 -4.72 -18.99
C VAL A 216 5.34 -5.67 -17.81
N VAL A 217 4.10 -5.88 -17.36
CA VAL A 217 3.80 -6.77 -16.22
C VAL A 217 3.39 -8.17 -16.61
N ALA A 218 2.90 -8.33 -17.84
CA ALA A 218 2.53 -9.64 -18.36
C ALA A 218 2.75 -9.69 -19.89
N LYS A 219 3.32 -10.80 -20.38
CA LYS A 219 3.48 -11.13 -21.79
C LYS A 219 2.52 -12.26 -22.16
N ALA A 220 1.52 -11.96 -22.98
CA ALA A 220 0.47 -12.90 -23.32
C ALA A 220 0.73 -13.62 -24.67
N ALA A 221 1.44 -12.99 -25.60
CA ALA A 221 1.65 -13.51 -26.95
C ALA A 221 3.07 -14.04 -27.17
N GLN A 222 3.17 -15.08 -28.03
CA GLN A 222 4.43 -15.66 -28.44
C GLN A 222 4.59 -15.62 -29.97
N PRO A 223 5.83 -15.62 -30.50
CA PRO A 223 6.08 -15.75 -31.93
C PRO A 223 5.43 -17.00 -32.49
N GLY A 224 4.77 -16.88 -33.65
CA GLY A 224 4.04 -17.97 -34.31
C GLY A 224 2.55 -18.06 -33.96
N GLU A 225 2.08 -17.40 -32.91
CA GLU A 225 0.66 -17.37 -32.53
C GLU A 225 -0.16 -16.45 -33.45
N MET A 226 -1.45 -16.75 -33.56
CA MET A 226 -2.43 -15.89 -34.24
C MET A 226 -3.08 -14.96 -33.21
N ILE A 227 -3.05 -13.67 -33.50
CA ILE A 227 -3.72 -12.64 -32.67
C ILE A 227 -4.90 -12.06 -33.46
N SER A 228 -5.99 -11.78 -32.70
CA SER A 228 -7.18 -11.14 -33.25
C SER A 228 -7.75 -10.15 -32.21
N PRO A 229 -8.29 -9.00 -32.64
CA PRO A 229 -9.00 -8.07 -31.75
C PRO A 229 -10.30 -8.63 -31.21
N VAL A 230 -10.83 -9.69 -31.86
CA VAL A 230 -12.07 -10.35 -31.47
C VAL A 230 -11.76 -11.78 -30.99
N SER A 231 -12.21 -12.10 -29.77
CA SER A 231 -12.13 -13.46 -29.25
C SER A 231 -13.11 -14.34 -30.02
N ALA A 232 -12.61 -15.08 -31.01
CA ALA A 232 -13.40 -16.03 -31.76
C ALA A 232 -13.44 -17.37 -31.01
N GLY A 233 -14.09 -17.46 -29.84
CA GLY A 233 -14.57 -18.65 -29.13
C GLY A 233 -13.78 -19.98 -29.17
N GLY A 234 -12.63 -20.07 -29.83
CA GLY A 234 -11.77 -21.23 -29.92
C GLY A 234 -10.41 -20.91 -29.30
N GLY A 235 -9.91 -21.80 -28.47
CA GLY A 235 -8.72 -21.63 -27.63
C GLY A 235 -7.38 -21.36 -28.33
N PHE A 236 -7.38 -21.02 -29.61
CA PHE A 236 -6.19 -20.78 -30.44
C PHE A 236 -5.93 -19.33 -30.81
N THR A 237 -6.83 -18.40 -30.46
CA THR A 237 -6.69 -16.98 -30.77
C THR A 237 -6.56 -16.17 -29.49
N ARG A 238 -5.45 -15.46 -29.32
CA ARG A 238 -5.23 -14.53 -28.20
C ARG A 238 -5.65 -13.13 -28.57
N THR A 239 -6.13 -12.38 -27.59
CA THR A 239 -6.60 -11.00 -27.80
C THR A 239 -5.59 -9.94 -27.37
N GLY A 240 -4.56 -10.30 -26.62
CA GLY A 240 -3.55 -9.35 -26.11
C GLY A 240 -2.13 -9.80 -26.39
N ILE A 241 -1.20 -8.85 -26.48
CA ILE A 241 0.24 -9.09 -26.63
C ILE A 241 0.94 -9.00 -25.29
N CYS A 242 0.77 -7.88 -24.60
CA CYS A 242 1.32 -7.65 -23.27
C CYS A 242 0.44 -6.66 -22.50
N THR A 243 0.62 -6.64 -21.18
CA THR A 243 0.02 -5.63 -20.32
C THR A 243 1.10 -4.69 -19.84
N ILE A 244 0.90 -3.39 -20.06
CA ILE A 244 1.80 -2.30 -19.65
C ILE A 244 1.15 -1.54 -18.52
N VAL A 245 1.93 -1.22 -17.50
CA VAL A 245 1.54 -0.46 -16.32
C VAL A 245 2.43 0.77 -16.20
N ASP A 246 1.79 1.90 -16.01
CA ASP A 246 2.47 3.16 -15.71
C ASP A 246 2.79 3.21 -14.21
N MET A 247 4.06 2.99 -13.86
CA MET A 247 4.54 2.97 -12.48
C MET A 247 4.52 4.35 -11.82
N ASP A 248 4.41 5.43 -12.58
CA ASP A 248 4.34 6.80 -12.06
C ASP A 248 2.91 7.19 -11.65
N SER A 249 1.93 6.39 -12.05
CA SER A 249 0.51 6.65 -11.83
C SER A 249 -0.14 5.70 -10.81
N LEU A 250 0.65 5.16 -9.87
CA LEU A 250 0.14 4.26 -8.83
C LEU A 250 -0.75 5.00 -7.85
N GLU A 251 -1.88 4.41 -7.55
CA GLU A 251 -2.86 4.86 -6.57
C GLU A 251 -3.23 3.68 -5.66
N VAL A 252 -3.87 3.96 -4.54
CA VAL A 252 -4.40 2.91 -3.66
C VAL A 252 -5.92 2.92 -3.75
N GLU A 253 -6.51 1.77 -4.00
CA GLU A 253 -7.94 1.55 -3.87
C GLU A 253 -8.23 0.80 -2.58
N VAL A 254 -9.05 1.38 -1.73
CA VAL A 254 -9.47 0.77 -0.46
C VAL A 254 -10.97 0.55 -0.43
N ASP A 255 -11.38 -0.55 0.16
CA ASP A 255 -12.75 -0.89 0.42
C ASP A 255 -13.14 -0.42 1.84
N VAL A 256 -13.86 0.68 1.95
CA VAL A 256 -14.33 1.26 3.22
C VAL A 256 -15.76 0.77 3.49
N ASN A 257 -16.03 0.31 4.71
CA ASN A 257 -17.38 -0.11 5.09
C ASN A 257 -18.36 1.07 5.00
N GLU A 258 -19.54 0.80 4.42
CA GLU A 258 -20.61 1.77 4.21
C GLU A 258 -21.01 2.53 5.49
N ALA A 259 -20.96 1.89 6.66
CA ALA A 259 -21.30 2.50 7.94
C ALA A 259 -20.35 3.65 8.32
N TYR A 260 -19.12 3.67 7.78
CA TYR A 260 -18.08 4.63 8.13
C TYR A 260 -17.75 5.60 6.99
N ILE A 261 -18.35 5.45 5.81
CA ILE A 261 -18.01 6.27 4.65
C ILE A 261 -18.23 7.78 4.86
N ASN A 262 -19.16 8.14 5.75
CA ASN A 262 -19.44 9.54 6.11
C ASN A 262 -18.28 10.24 6.83
N ARG A 263 -17.26 9.49 7.27
CA ARG A 263 -16.05 10.01 7.92
C ARG A 263 -14.91 10.22 6.95
N VAL A 264 -15.10 9.84 5.68
CA VAL A 264 -14.08 9.97 4.63
C VAL A 264 -14.50 11.09 3.69
N PHE A 265 -13.59 11.98 3.38
CA PHE A 265 -13.83 13.11 2.47
C PHE A 265 -12.64 13.33 1.54
N PRO A 266 -12.87 13.90 0.34
CA PRO A 266 -11.78 14.23 -0.59
C PRO A 266 -10.78 15.20 0.04
N GLY A 267 -9.48 14.95 -0.17
CA GLY A 267 -8.39 15.74 0.41
C GLY A 267 -7.93 15.27 1.79
N GLN A 268 -8.69 14.40 2.46
CA GLN A 268 -8.34 13.88 3.78
C GLN A 268 -6.96 13.25 3.79
N PRO A 269 -6.10 13.59 4.76
CA PRO A 269 -4.81 12.95 4.91
C PRO A 269 -4.98 11.49 5.35
N ALA A 270 -4.11 10.63 4.83
CA ALA A 270 -4.09 9.22 5.16
C ALA A 270 -2.65 8.70 5.20
N THR A 271 -2.44 7.60 5.89
CA THR A 271 -1.16 6.89 5.91
C THR A 271 -1.37 5.48 5.35
N VAL A 272 -0.54 5.13 4.40
CA VAL A 272 -0.56 3.81 3.74
C VAL A 272 0.60 2.97 4.26
N ALA A 273 0.33 1.77 4.73
CA ALA A 273 1.34 0.78 5.08
C ALA A 273 1.18 -0.44 4.17
N LEU A 274 2.26 -0.83 3.49
CA LEU A 274 2.30 -2.02 2.65
C LEU A 274 2.31 -3.28 3.53
N ASN A 275 1.54 -4.30 3.17
CA ASN A 275 1.56 -5.57 3.93
C ASN A 275 2.94 -6.24 3.90
N ALA A 276 3.73 -6.03 2.82
CA ALA A 276 5.10 -6.52 2.69
C ALA A 276 6.11 -5.74 3.56
N TYR A 277 5.80 -4.48 3.91
CA TYR A 277 6.68 -3.57 4.67
C TYR A 277 5.86 -2.82 5.73
N PRO A 278 5.41 -3.48 6.81
CA PRO A 278 4.48 -2.88 7.78
C PRO A 278 5.08 -1.71 8.57
N ASP A 279 6.40 -1.65 8.66
CA ASP A 279 7.13 -0.59 9.37
C ASP A 279 7.24 0.70 8.56
N VAL A 280 6.94 0.65 7.25
CA VAL A 280 7.03 1.80 6.34
C VAL A 280 5.65 2.44 6.22
N GLN A 281 5.55 3.67 6.67
CA GLN A 281 4.34 4.49 6.56
C GLN A 281 4.53 5.53 5.46
N ILE A 282 3.71 5.43 4.42
CA ILE A 282 3.77 6.32 3.26
C ILE A 282 2.64 7.35 3.38
N PRO A 283 2.95 8.66 3.36
CA PRO A 283 1.93 9.69 3.39
C PRO A 283 1.09 9.66 2.13
N ALA A 284 -0.21 9.81 2.30
CA ALA A 284 -1.19 9.71 1.23
C ALA A 284 -2.36 10.66 1.46
N SER A 285 -3.18 10.87 0.43
CA SER A 285 -4.37 11.73 0.50
C SER A 285 -5.51 11.14 -0.32
N VAL A 286 -6.72 11.26 0.20
CA VAL A 286 -7.94 10.82 -0.49
C VAL A 286 -8.15 11.65 -1.75
N ILE A 287 -8.26 10.99 -2.90
CA ILE A 287 -8.59 11.63 -4.19
C ILE A 287 -10.09 11.79 -4.31
N ALA A 288 -10.81 10.67 -4.21
CA ALA A 288 -12.24 10.61 -4.43
C ALA A 288 -12.85 9.36 -3.81
N ILE A 289 -14.12 9.48 -3.49
CA ILE A 289 -14.99 8.37 -3.11
C ILE A 289 -15.77 7.97 -4.37
N ILE A 290 -15.69 6.71 -4.77
CA ILE A 290 -16.43 6.21 -5.94
C ILE A 290 -17.88 5.96 -5.48
N PRO A 291 -18.89 6.63 -6.07
CA PRO A 291 -20.27 6.56 -5.59
C PRO A 291 -20.97 5.26 -6.02
N THR A 292 -20.32 4.13 -5.77
CA THR A 292 -20.80 2.79 -6.08
C THR A 292 -20.45 1.86 -4.92
N ALA A 293 -21.46 1.31 -4.28
CA ALA A 293 -21.29 0.33 -3.21
C ALA A 293 -21.26 -1.10 -3.79
N ASP A 294 -20.33 -1.90 -3.31
CA ASP A 294 -20.36 -3.35 -3.53
C ASP A 294 -21.34 -3.99 -2.56
N ARG A 295 -22.47 -4.50 -3.09
CA ARG A 295 -23.54 -5.12 -2.28
C ARG A 295 -23.11 -6.38 -1.55
N ASN A 296 -22.13 -7.10 -2.08
CA ASN A 296 -21.66 -8.36 -1.48
C ASN A 296 -20.80 -8.11 -0.25
N LYS A 297 -20.05 -7.01 -0.25
CA LYS A 297 -19.13 -6.63 0.82
C LYS A 297 -19.67 -5.53 1.72
N ALA A 298 -20.75 -4.84 1.35
CA ALA A 298 -21.25 -3.61 1.99
C ALA A 298 -20.13 -2.56 2.14
N THR A 299 -19.33 -2.36 1.09
CA THR A 299 -18.20 -1.43 1.06
C THR A 299 -18.34 -0.44 -0.09
N VAL A 300 -17.76 0.73 0.13
CA VAL A 300 -17.61 1.80 -0.87
C VAL A 300 -16.13 1.95 -1.17
N ARG A 301 -15.79 2.03 -2.45
CA ARG A 301 -14.42 2.17 -2.90
C ARG A 301 -13.93 3.60 -2.78
N VAL A 302 -12.77 3.77 -2.18
CA VAL A 302 -12.09 5.06 -2.03
C VAL A 302 -10.75 5.01 -2.73
N ARG A 303 -10.46 6.03 -3.54
CA ARG A 303 -9.16 6.18 -4.21
C ARG A 303 -8.29 7.16 -3.46
N ILE A 304 -7.04 6.77 -3.27
CA ILE A 304 -6.06 7.45 -2.44
C ILE A 304 -4.78 7.64 -3.25
N ARG A 305 -4.26 8.86 -3.26
CA ARG A 305 -2.99 9.21 -3.91
C ARG A 305 -1.85 9.01 -2.93
N ILE A 306 -0.80 8.36 -3.37
CA ILE A 306 0.48 8.28 -2.70
C ILE A 306 1.21 9.61 -2.96
N LEU A 307 1.65 10.29 -1.88
CA LEU A 307 2.32 11.59 -1.98
C LEU A 307 3.83 11.43 -2.21
N ASP A 308 4.44 10.48 -1.52
CA ASP A 308 5.86 10.17 -1.67
C ASP A 308 6.04 8.91 -2.51
N ARG A 309 6.79 9.06 -3.61
CA ARG A 309 7.12 7.94 -4.47
C ARG A 309 8.12 7.02 -3.78
N ASP A 310 7.78 5.74 -3.71
CA ASP A 310 8.65 4.69 -3.18
C ASP A 310 8.72 3.53 -4.18
N ASP A 311 9.92 3.20 -4.64
CA ASP A 311 10.16 2.14 -5.63
C ASP A 311 9.77 0.73 -5.12
N ARG A 312 9.49 0.59 -3.82
CA ARG A 312 8.98 -0.64 -3.21
C ARG A 312 7.49 -0.87 -3.44
N VAL A 313 6.78 0.17 -3.88
CA VAL A 313 5.34 0.10 -4.16
C VAL A 313 5.14 -0.50 -5.53
N LEU A 314 4.58 -1.70 -5.58
CA LEU A 314 4.27 -2.39 -6.84
C LEU A 314 2.75 -2.55 -7.01
N PRO A 315 2.25 -2.62 -8.26
CA PRO A 315 0.85 -2.93 -8.53
C PRO A 315 0.41 -4.22 -7.85
N ASP A 316 -0.87 -4.29 -7.48
CA ASP A 316 -1.53 -5.43 -6.83
C ASP A 316 -1.02 -5.77 -5.42
N MET A 317 -0.12 -4.97 -4.83
CA MET A 317 0.26 -5.12 -3.44
C MET A 317 -0.89 -4.77 -2.50
N GLY A 318 -1.12 -5.65 -1.50
CA GLY A 318 -2.07 -5.39 -0.43
C GLY A 318 -1.55 -4.31 0.53
N VAL A 319 -2.45 -3.42 0.92
CA VAL A 319 -2.13 -2.29 1.80
C VAL A 319 -3.14 -2.16 2.94
N LYS A 320 -2.69 -1.56 4.03
CA LYS A 320 -3.53 -1.03 5.09
C LYS A 320 -3.47 0.48 5.05
N VAL A 321 -4.62 1.11 5.05
CA VAL A 321 -4.74 2.56 5.03
C VAL A 321 -5.36 3.02 6.33
N ARG A 322 -4.73 4.00 6.94
CA ARG A 322 -5.22 4.70 8.11
C ARG A 322 -5.61 6.12 7.72
N PHE A 323 -6.88 6.44 7.86
CA PHE A 323 -7.38 7.79 7.65
C PHE A 323 -7.12 8.63 8.90
N LEU A 324 -6.63 9.85 8.69
CA LEU A 324 -6.35 10.79 9.76
C LEU A 324 -7.46 11.85 9.79
N ASP A 325 -7.72 12.44 10.98
CA ASP A 325 -8.61 13.58 11.07
C ASP A 325 -7.92 14.84 10.52
N ASP A 326 -8.69 15.65 9.79
CA ASP A 326 -8.20 16.93 9.24
C ASP A 326 -8.29 18.08 10.28
N GLU A 327 -8.96 17.83 11.41
CA GLU A 327 -8.89 18.75 12.52
C GLU A 327 -7.47 18.71 13.08
N PRO A 328 -6.76 19.87 13.15
CA PRO A 328 -5.56 19.91 13.93
C PRO A 328 -5.98 19.45 15.33
N ALA A 329 -5.52 18.25 15.70
CA ALA A 329 -5.76 17.74 17.04
C ALA A 329 -5.54 18.92 17.97
N PRO A 330 -6.49 19.27 18.87
CA PRO A 330 -6.25 20.28 19.87
C PRO A 330 -4.88 19.96 20.43
N PRO A 331 -3.96 20.97 20.57
CA PRO A 331 -2.55 20.72 20.85
C PRO A 331 -2.51 19.60 21.85
N PRO A 332 -1.78 18.52 21.63
CA PRO A 332 -1.96 17.31 22.42
C PRO A 332 -1.94 17.80 23.87
N VAL A 333 -3.10 17.86 24.48
CA VAL A 333 -3.14 17.74 25.93
C VAL A 333 -2.47 16.42 26.07
N ALA A 334 -1.15 16.49 26.27
CA ALA A 334 -0.27 15.37 26.22
C ALA A 334 -1.08 14.23 26.81
N ALA A 335 -1.40 13.23 26.00
CA ALA A 335 -2.00 12.02 26.53
C ALA A 335 -0.92 11.36 27.39
N THR A 336 -0.35 12.16 28.27
CA THR A 336 0.51 11.83 29.38
C THR A 336 -0.36 11.09 30.34
N GLY A 337 -0.60 9.89 30.02
CA GLY A 337 -1.20 8.90 30.87
C GLY A 337 -0.34 7.68 30.81
N VAL A 338 -0.35 6.99 31.90
CA VAL A 338 0.28 5.70 32.04
C VAL A 338 -0.81 4.64 32.15
N VAL A 339 -0.50 3.43 31.72
CA VAL A 339 -1.42 2.30 31.82
C VAL A 339 -0.97 1.41 32.95
N VAL A 340 -1.91 1.08 33.84
CA VAL A 340 -1.70 0.18 34.96
C VAL A 340 -2.70 -0.97 34.95
N PRO A 341 -2.37 -2.16 35.43
CA PRO A 341 -3.34 -3.23 35.62
C PRO A 341 -4.50 -2.77 36.49
N ARG A 342 -5.69 -3.26 36.21
CA ARG A 342 -6.90 -2.89 36.96
C ARG A 342 -6.83 -3.26 38.44
N ASP A 343 -6.17 -4.36 38.74
CA ASP A 343 -5.92 -4.91 40.06
C ASP A 343 -4.82 -4.17 40.86
N ALA A 344 -4.14 -3.18 40.27
CA ALA A 344 -3.21 -2.30 40.95
C ALA A 344 -3.86 -1.01 41.46
N VAL A 345 -5.10 -0.72 41.06
CA VAL A 345 -5.82 0.50 41.50
C VAL A 345 -6.88 0.14 42.52
N THR A 346 -6.81 0.79 43.67
CA THR A 346 -7.83 0.65 44.72
C THR A 346 -8.71 1.90 44.69
N GLU A 347 -10.01 1.71 44.54
CA GLU A 347 -11.02 2.76 44.54
C GLU A 347 -11.70 2.80 45.90
N THR A 348 -11.71 3.95 46.59
CA THR A 348 -12.42 4.15 47.86
C THR A 348 -13.32 5.38 47.73
N GLY A 349 -14.61 5.15 47.45
CA GLY A 349 -15.55 6.23 47.16
C GLY A 349 -15.20 6.94 45.83
N ASP A 350 -14.94 8.24 45.92
CA ASP A 350 -14.63 9.09 44.75
C ASP A 350 -13.12 9.24 44.51
N GLU A 351 -12.29 8.54 45.27
CA GLU A 351 -10.82 8.65 45.18
C GLU A 351 -10.19 7.32 44.78
N ALA A 352 -9.27 7.38 43.83
CA ALA A 352 -8.45 6.24 43.41
C ALA A 352 -7.00 6.44 43.88
N TYR A 353 -6.40 5.35 44.36
CA TYR A 353 -5.02 5.35 44.78
C TYR A 353 -4.31 4.06 44.36
N VAL A 354 -2.99 4.14 44.29
CA VAL A 354 -2.10 3.02 43.98
C VAL A 354 -0.97 2.95 44.99
N TRP A 355 -0.43 1.77 45.23
CA TRP A 355 0.75 1.54 46.02
C TRP A 355 1.97 1.50 45.13
N VAL A 356 2.85 2.52 45.26
CA VAL A 356 4.09 2.61 44.49
C VAL A 356 5.23 2.02 45.29
N VAL A 357 6.03 1.12 44.72
CA VAL A 357 7.20 0.52 45.36
C VAL A 357 8.44 1.33 45.04
N ARG A 358 9.12 1.82 46.09
CA ARG A 358 10.43 2.49 46.03
C ARG A 358 11.34 1.93 47.11
N GLU A 359 12.52 1.45 46.74
CA GLU A 359 13.55 0.97 47.69
C GLU A 359 12.98 -0.03 48.71
N ASP A 360 12.19 -1.03 48.22
CA ASP A 360 11.54 -2.10 49.01
C ASP A 360 10.50 -1.57 50.05
N ARG A 361 10.04 -0.34 49.90
CA ARG A 361 8.93 0.23 50.66
C ARG A 361 7.79 0.67 49.80
N VAL A 362 6.57 0.55 50.29
CA VAL A 362 5.36 1.02 49.59
C VAL A 362 4.98 2.42 50.07
N ALA A 363 4.55 3.23 49.10
CA ALA A 363 3.99 4.53 49.33
C ALA A 363 2.62 4.65 48.70
N ARG A 364 1.62 5.04 49.44
CA ARG A 364 0.26 5.29 48.94
C ARG A 364 0.24 6.59 48.14
N ARG A 365 -0.20 6.51 46.87
CA ARG A 365 -0.28 7.68 46.00
C ARG A 365 -1.65 7.80 45.37
N ARG A 366 -2.22 8.99 45.48
CA ARG A 366 -3.49 9.34 44.83
C ARG A 366 -3.28 9.47 43.32
N VAL A 367 -4.18 8.88 42.54
CA VAL A 367 -4.14 8.89 41.10
C VAL A 367 -5.47 9.33 40.50
N VAL A 368 -5.42 9.91 39.30
CA VAL A 368 -6.62 10.29 38.55
C VAL A 368 -6.78 9.29 37.41
N VAL A 369 -7.82 8.45 37.49
CA VAL A 369 -8.16 7.45 36.48
C VAL A 369 -9.06 8.10 35.45
N ALA A 370 -8.68 7.96 34.15
CA ALA A 370 -9.46 8.51 33.03
C ALA A 370 -10.43 7.49 32.43
N GLY A 371 -10.27 6.18 32.71
CA GLY A 371 -11.17 5.14 32.23
C GLY A 371 -10.47 3.84 31.85
N PRO A 372 -11.23 2.82 31.41
CA PRO A 372 -10.66 1.55 31.00
C PRO A 372 -9.92 1.66 29.66
N HIS A 373 -8.79 0.95 29.55
CA HIS A 373 -8.01 0.78 28.33
C HIS A 373 -7.72 -0.72 28.12
N GLY A 374 -8.63 -1.42 27.46
CA GLY A 374 -8.63 -2.88 27.36
C GLY A 374 -8.78 -3.56 28.73
N ALA A 375 -7.84 -4.42 29.10
CA ALA A 375 -7.79 -5.08 30.41
C ALA A 375 -7.13 -4.21 31.51
N ARG A 376 -6.69 -3.00 31.21
CA ARG A 376 -5.95 -2.07 32.09
C ARG A 376 -6.73 -0.79 32.32
N LEU A 377 -6.26 0.06 33.23
CA LEU A 377 -6.81 1.40 33.50
C LEU A 377 -5.80 2.47 33.07
N ARG A 378 -6.31 3.52 32.44
CA ARG A 378 -5.51 4.70 32.07
C ARG A 378 -5.52 5.70 33.23
N VAL A 379 -4.34 6.04 33.70
CA VAL A 379 -4.09 7.04 34.75
C VAL A 379 -3.45 8.27 34.11
N VAL A 380 -4.08 9.44 34.28
CA VAL A 380 -3.62 10.69 33.64
C VAL A 380 -2.77 11.55 34.57
N ALA A 381 -2.83 11.31 35.89
CA ALA A 381 -2.03 12.05 36.87
C ALA A 381 -1.71 11.17 38.09
N GLY A 382 -0.53 11.37 38.66
CA GLY A 382 -0.10 10.72 39.90
C GLY A 382 0.95 9.62 39.70
N LEU A 383 1.21 9.16 38.49
CA LEU A 383 2.24 8.14 38.18
C LEU A 383 3.12 8.58 37.01
N ALA A 384 4.36 8.11 37.01
CA ALA A 384 5.31 8.25 35.92
C ALA A 384 5.58 6.87 35.26
N GLY A 385 5.92 6.89 33.96
CA GLY A 385 6.34 5.68 33.26
C GLY A 385 7.56 5.03 33.90
N GLY A 386 7.59 3.70 33.95
CA GLY A 386 8.66 2.93 34.56
C GLY A 386 8.57 2.76 36.09
N GLU A 387 7.63 3.43 36.79
CA GLU A 387 7.40 3.15 38.20
C GLU A 387 6.81 1.76 38.42
N ARG A 388 7.09 1.14 39.56
CA ARG A 388 6.51 -0.16 39.93
C ARG A 388 5.34 0.05 40.88
N VAL A 389 4.20 -0.53 40.53
CA VAL A 389 2.99 -0.51 41.36
C VAL A 389 2.64 -1.90 41.86
N VAL A 390 2.09 -2.00 43.06
CA VAL A 390 1.63 -3.27 43.62
C VAL A 390 0.35 -3.70 42.94
N SER A 391 0.28 -4.96 42.51
CA SER A 391 -0.89 -5.60 41.90
C SER A 391 -1.44 -6.64 42.88
N PHE A 392 -2.74 -6.56 43.17
CA PHE A 392 -3.42 -7.48 44.08
C PHE A 392 -4.22 -8.52 43.28
N PRO A 393 -4.23 -9.81 43.68
CA PRO A 393 -5.11 -10.77 43.05
C PRO A 393 -6.58 -10.36 43.26
N SER A 394 -7.43 -10.56 42.24
CA SER A 394 -8.82 -10.07 42.15
C SER A 394 -9.79 -10.62 43.21
N ASP A 395 -9.37 -11.55 44.03
CA ASP A 395 -10.10 -12.19 45.12
C ASP A 395 -9.88 -11.51 46.49
N ALA A 396 -8.95 -10.58 46.59
CA ALA A 396 -8.74 -9.74 47.78
C ALA A 396 -9.59 -8.49 47.70
N SER A 397 -10.91 -8.60 47.96
CA SER A 397 -11.81 -7.46 48.11
C SER A 397 -11.61 -6.83 49.47
N GLY A 398 -10.69 -5.89 49.60
CA GLY A 398 -10.47 -5.13 50.84
C GLY A 398 -9.14 -4.42 50.83
N ASP A 399 -9.01 -3.48 51.72
CA ASP A 399 -7.76 -2.76 52.03
C ASP A 399 -6.65 -3.81 52.23
N PRO A 400 -5.54 -3.77 51.46
CA PRO A 400 -4.49 -4.80 51.53
C PRO A 400 -3.73 -4.83 52.86
N GLY A 401 -4.15 -4.03 53.84
CA GLY A 401 -3.51 -3.98 55.14
C GLY A 401 -2.09 -3.39 55.11
N LEU A 402 -1.72 -2.79 53.99
CA LEU A 402 -0.45 -2.08 53.82
C LEU A 402 -0.56 -0.67 54.39
N ALA A 403 0.41 -0.28 55.21
CA ALA A 403 0.57 1.09 55.70
C ALA A 403 1.66 1.80 54.88
N ASP A 404 1.56 3.14 54.84
CA ASP A 404 2.57 3.94 54.14
C ASP A 404 3.95 3.76 54.79
N GLY A 405 4.93 3.31 54.05
CA GLY A 405 6.28 3.02 54.54
C GLY A 405 6.55 1.55 54.86
N ASP A 406 5.60 0.65 54.76
CA ASP A 406 5.81 -0.79 55.01
C ASP A 406 6.88 -1.40 54.07
N LEU A 407 7.68 -2.31 54.67
CA LEU A 407 8.65 -3.09 53.93
C LEU A 407 7.94 -4.21 53.14
N VAL A 408 8.22 -4.27 51.86
CA VAL A 408 7.66 -5.30 50.97
C VAL A 408 8.75 -6.10 50.25
N GLN A 409 8.46 -7.35 50.07
CA GLN A 409 9.29 -8.24 49.21
C GLN A 409 8.55 -8.50 47.91
N VAL A 410 9.17 -8.10 46.81
CA VAL A 410 8.59 -8.28 45.46
C VAL A 410 8.73 -9.74 45.07
N VAL A 411 7.61 -10.40 44.83
CA VAL A 411 7.54 -11.75 44.25
C VAL A 411 7.13 -11.60 42.78
N ASN A 412 7.97 -12.14 41.90
CA ASN A 412 7.72 -12.08 40.41
C ASN A 412 6.62 -13.05 40.00
#